data_41f4bfbc54b2cdcfea4511157015e76a
#
_entry.id   41f4bfbc54b2cdcfea4511157015e76a
#
_cell.length_a   1.000
_cell.length_b   1.000
_cell.length_c   1.000
_cell.angle_alpha   90.00
_cell.angle_beta   90.00
_cell.angle_gamma   90.00
#
_symmetry.space_group_name_H-M   'P 1'
#
loop_
_entity.id
_entity.type
_entity.pdbx_description
1 polymer ?
#
loop_
_entity_poly.entity_id
_entity_poly.type
_entity_poly.pdbx_seq_one_letter_code
_entity_poly.pdbx_strand_id
1 'polypeptide(L)'
;MQPIDIGDFVLDKAKPSRQSAIFHGVRERIIEGLWPKGGKLPSTRKFASGLGVSRNTVILAYEQLVAEGYITSVKSSGYYVSVDLPEHYLAQVPSQTREPYAPTVEPNINKAFAPGVPDLSLFPYAKWQRLLQRHVSRDFIAGNRSVQGDSNLRHAISDYLSSSRSVVCTPSRIIITSGAQQAMIIALMSVLKPSDQVLMENPGYAQMRKSLNLLNMQLEPLIVQEKSGPSIADITSSEAQALYLTPSNQYPMGTTLNTEQRLNIIEWAHQNKRWVIEDDYDSEFQFAHRPYTSMQGLAGKIGHDDRVLYVGSFSKVMFNGLRLGYLVVPEGLVPRCLEIKDALSGDSPSHTQAALADFILEGDLLRHIRKMRRTYKMKYNAMIEAIERTFDGRVQVISQPAGLHVTVKWEEGIREELWCERALELGIIIRPLAYYENRKGDRSWHGAVLGFGNVPLEDIDRLINKLATVF
;
A
#
# COMPACT_ATOMS: atom_id res chain seq x y z
N MET A 1 -20.06 37.31 44.56
CA MET A 1 -20.12 36.87 43.15
C MET A 1 -20.28 38.13 42.28
N GLN A 2 -19.23 38.45 41.53
CA GLN A 2 -19.28 39.67 40.67
C GLN A 2 -19.93 39.32 39.34
N PRO A 3 -20.87 40.13 38.82
CA PRO A 3 -21.40 39.96 37.49
C PRO A 3 -20.28 40.21 36.45
N ILE A 4 -20.25 39.36 35.44
CA ILE A 4 -19.29 39.49 34.32
C ILE A 4 -19.67 40.72 33.51
N ASP A 5 -18.66 41.56 33.24
CA ASP A 5 -18.80 42.67 32.28
C ASP A 5 -18.75 42.15 30.84
N ILE A 6 -19.73 42.56 30.04
CA ILE A 6 -19.92 42.12 28.64
C ILE A 6 -19.64 43.28 27.65
N GLY A 7 -19.09 44.43 28.14
CA GLY A 7 -18.94 45.62 27.31
C GLY A 7 -18.18 45.42 26.00
N ASP A 8 -17.21 44.51 26.01
CA ASP A 8 -16.35 44.18 24.85
C ASP A 8 -16.78 42.94 24.07
N PHE A 9 -17.96 42.37 24.35
CA PHE A 9 -18.41 41.17 23.65
C PHE A 9 -18.96 41.52 22.26
N VAL A 10 -18.18 41.21 21.23
CA VAL A 10 -18.58 41.36 19.82
C VAL A 10 -18.78 40.01 19.18
N LEU A 11 -19.87 39.88 18.40
CA LEU A 11 -20.14 38.65 17.64
C LEU A 11 -19.20 38.54 16.45
N ASP A 12 -18.47 37.44 16.39
CA ASP A 12 -17.65 37.09 15.22
C ASP A 12 -18.53 36.78 14.01
N LYS A 13 -18.45 37.60 12.97
CA LYS A 13 -19.22 37.49 11.73
C LYS A 13 -18.73 36.33 10.83
N ALA A 14 -17.55 35.78 11.10
CA ALA A 14 -17.01 34.63 10.35
C ALA A 14 -17.60 33.30 10.77
N LYS A 15 -18.31 33.22 11.89
CA LYS A 15 -18.93 31.97 12.37
C LYS A 15 -20.22 31.64 11.60
N PRO A 16 -20.52 30.35 11.41
CA PRO A 16 -21.62 29.88 10.54
C PRO A 16 -23.02 30.28 11.04
N SER A 17 -23.18 30.59 12.33
CA SER A 17 -24.42 31.05 12.91
C SER A 17 -24.19 31.96 14.10
N ARG A 18 -25.21 32.79 14.44
CA ARG A 18 -25.18 33.67 15.64
C ARG A 18 -25.07 32.86 16.94
N GLN A 19 -25.69 31.68 17.01
CA GLN A 19 -25.53 30.76 18.13
C GLN A 19 -24.08 30.28 18.29
N SER A 20 -23.44 29.86 17.20
CA SER A 20 -22.03 29.44 17.18
C SER A 20 -21.11 30.61 17.57
N ALA A 21 -21.39 31.82 17.11
CA ALA A 21 -20.59 32.99 17.47
C ALA A 21 -20.68 33.31 18.98
N ILE A 22 -21.86 33.19 19.61
CA ILE A 22 -22.04 33.39 21.06
C ILE A 22 -21.32 32.27 21.81
N PHE A 23 -21.51 31.00 21.42
CA PHE A 23 -20.86 29.87 22.06
C PHE A 23 -19.34 29.99 22.06
N HIS A 24 -18.73 30.21 20.89
CA HIS A 24 -17.28 30.38 20.79
C HIS A 24 -16.77 31.61 21.52
N GLY A 25 -17.43 32.77 21.40
CA GLY A 25 -17.01 33.97 22.07
C GLY A 25 -17.06 33.88 23.59
N VAL A 26 -18.05 33.18 24.16
CA VAL A 26 -18.12 32.90 25.61
C VAL A 26 -17.04 31.92 26.02
N ARG A 27 -16.88 30.84 25.28
CA ARG A 27 -15.86 29.83 25.53
C ARG A 27 -14.45 30.39 25.52
N GLU A 28 -14.11 31.17 24.51
CA GLU A 28 -12.79 31.81 24.38
C GLU A 28 -12.48 32.70 25.60
N ARG A 29 -13.42 33.57 26.04
CA ARG A 29 -13.22 34.40 27.22
C ARG A 29 -13.03 33.65 28.52
N ILE A 30 -13.68 32.46 28.64
CA ILE A 30 -13.49 31.56 29.78
C ILE A 30 -12.08 30.96 29.68
N ILE A 31 -11.68 30.47 28.50
CA ILE A 31 -10.37 29.83 28.26
C ILE A 31 -9.23 30.82 28.45
N GLU A 32 -9.42 32.09 28.05
CA GLU A 32 -8.43 33.14 28.22
C GLU A 32 -8.38 33.69 29.65
N GLY A 33 -9.22 33.17 30.55
CA GLY A 33 -9.27 33.59 31.95
C GLY A 33 -9.94 34.96 32.16
N LEU A 34 -10.46 35.60 31.11
CA LEU A 34 -11.18 36.88 31.20
C LEU A 34 -12.50 36.76 32.01
N TRP A 35 -13.12 35.59 31.92
CA TRP A 35 -14.29 35.22 32.69
C TRP A 35 -13.96 34.11 33.69
N PRO A 36 -13.64 34.48 34.95
CA PRO A 36 -13.12 33.52 35.92
C PRO A 36 -14.23 32.62 36.49
N LYS A 37 -13.83 31.47 37.04
CA LYS A 37 -14.70 30.53 37.74
C LYS A 37 -15.57 31.24 38.79
N GLY A 38 -16.84 30.90 38.84
CA GLY A 38 -17.84 31.51 39.71
C GLY A 38 -18.37 32.88 39.20
N GLY A 39 -17.85 33.37 38.08
CA GLY A 39 -18.37 34.57 37.42
C GLY A 39 -19.80 34.37 36.95
N LYS A 40 -20.70 35.30 37.23
CA LYS A 40 -22.10 35.26 36.84
C LYS A 40 -22.32 35.80 35.44
N LEU A 41 -22.77 34.95 34.51
CA LEU A 41 -23.11 35.36 33.16
C LEU A 41 -24.37 36.24 33.13
N PRO A 42 -24.52 37.09 32.12
CA PRO A 42 -25.74 37.88 31.91
C PRO A 42 -26.94 36.95 31.72
N SER A 43 -28.14 37.37 32.14
CA SER A 43 -29.33 36.62 31.82
C SER A 43 -29.52 36.49 30.31
N THR A 44 -30.10 35.40 29.85
CA THR A 44 -30.35 35.18 28.41
C THR A 44 -31.12 36.32 27.74
N ARG A 45 -32.00 37.01 28.50
CA ARG A 45 -32.74 38.17 28.02
C ARG A 45 -31.83 39.41 27.85
N LYS A 46 -31.01 39.69 28.87
CA LYS A 46 -30.09 40.83 28.86
C LYS A 46 -29.01 40.64 27.76
N PHE A 47 -28.47 39.41 27.62
CA PHE A 47 -27.45 39.14 26.63
C PHE A 47 -28.00 39.20 25.19
N ALA A 48 -29.22 38.69 24.98
CA ALA A 48 -29.91 38.75 23.69
C ALA A 48 -30.14 40.21 23.25
N SER A 49 -30.63 41.08 24.21
CA SER A 49 -30.87 42.47 23.95
C SER A 49 -29.56 43.21 23.62
N GLY A 50 -28.49 42.97 24.37
CA GLY A 50 -27.18 43.62 24.12
C GLY A 50 -26.53 43.24 22.78
N LEU A 51 -26.77 42.02 22.29
CA LEU A 51 -26.20 41.51 21.05
C LEU A 51 -27.11 41.65 19.82
N GLY A 52 -28.34 42.15 19.99
CA GLY A 52 -29.31 42.27 18.89
C GLY A 52 -29.72 40.89 18.29
N VAL A 53 -29.84 39.86 19.12
CA VAL A 53 -30.20 38.49 18.70
C VAL A 53 -31.46 38.01 19.40
N SER A 54 -32.05 36.90 18.91
CA SER A 54 -33.20 36.29 19.59
C SER A 54 -32.77 35.68 20.93
N ARG A 55 -33.65 35.71 21.91
CA ARG A 55 -33.44 35.05 23.21
C ARG A 55 -33.18 33.57 23.05
N ASN A 56 -33.87 32.91 22.11
CA ASN A 56 -33.66 31.47 21.82
C ASN A 56 -32.26 31.16 21.35
N THR A 57 -31.63 32.04 20.54
CA THR A 57 -30.27 31.91 20.11
C THR A 57 -29.29 31.85 21.28
N VAL A 58 -29.51 32.72 22.29
CA VAL A 58 -28.69 32.73 23.51
C VAL A 58 -28.92 31.51 24.37
N ILE A 59 -30.21 31.09 24.50
CA ILE A 59 -30.56 29.87 25.26
C ILE A 59 -29.81 28.66 24.69
N LEU A 60 -29.88 28.43 23.38
CA LEU A 60 -29.21 27.30 22.72
C LEU A 60 -27.66 27.35 22.88
N ALA A 61 -27.07 28.54 22.81
CA ALA A 61 -25.63 28.69 23.08
C ALA A 61 -25.28 28.37 24.54
N TYR A 62 -26.09 28.81 25.49
CA TYR A 62 -25.87 28.54 26.91
C TYR A 62 -26.12 27.05 27.25
N GLU A 63 -27.13 26.42 26.68
CA GLU A 63 -27.36 24.98 26.82
C GLU A 63 -26.16 24.16 26.32
N GLN A 64 -25.57 24.56 25.20
CA GLN A 64 -24.35 23.93 24.69
C GLN A 64 -23.16 24.15 25.64
N LEU A 65 -22.96 25.37 26.16
CA LEU A 65 -21.92 25.67 27.15
C LEU A 65 -22.10 24.87 28.45
N VAL A 66 -23.33 24.65 28.87
CA VAL A 66 -23.65 23.80 30.02
C VAL A 66 -23.35 22.34 29.72
N ALA A 67 -23.76 21.84 28.55
CA ALA A 67 -23.50 20.48 28.11
C ALA A 67 -21.98 20.17 28.01
N GLU A 68 -21.19 21.14 27.58
CA GLU A 68 -19.74 21.03 27.51
C GLU A 68 -19.02 21.37 28.84
N GLY A 69 -19.78 21.74 29.89
CA GLY A 69 -19.23 21.98 31.24
C GLY A 69 -18.54 23.30 31.44
N TYR A 70 -18.55 24.24 30.48
CA TYR A 70 -17.96 25.59 30.66
C TYR A 70 -18.72 26.43 31.67
N ILE A 71 -20.05 26.28 31.70
CA ILE A 71 -20.90 26.99 32.64
C ILE A 71 -21.88 26.04 33.34
N THR A 72 -22.41 26.43 34.47
CA THR A 72 -23.46 25.70 35.19
C THR A 72 -24.70 26.56 35.38
N SER A 73 -25.86 25.93 35.34
CA SER A 73 -27.14 26.60 35.62
C SER A 73 -27.52 26.39 37.08
N VAL A 74 -27.78 27.47 37.80
CA VAL A 74 -28.26 27.44 39.19
C VAL A 74 -29.70 27.93 39.19
N LYS A 75 -30.60 27.05 39.69
CA LYS A 75 -32.02 27.28 39.73
C LYS A 75 -32.37 28.64 40.40
N SER A 76 -33.13 29.49 39.73
CA SER A 76 -33.54 30.82 40.16
C SER A 76 -32.40 31.85 40.31
N SER A 77 -31.14 31.51 40.00
CA SER A 77 -29.98 32.38 40.16
C SER A 77 -29.30 32.75 38.84
N GLY A 78 -29.31 31.84 37.83
CA GLY A 78 -28.78 32.08 36.52
C GLY A 78 -27.61 31.14 36.13
N TYR A 79 -26.72 31.61 35.25
CA TYR A 79 -25.61 30.83 34.71
C TYR A 79 -24.27 31.32 35.29
N TYR A 80 -23.38 30.40 35.60
CA TYR A 80 -22.08 30.70 36.22
C TYR A 80 -20.98 29.91 35.52
N VAL A 81 -19.78 30.48 35.39
CA VAL A 81 -18.59 29.81 34.91
C VAL A 81 -18.23 28.68 35.89
N SER A 82 -18.14 27.45 35.39
CA SER A 82 -17.85 26.27 36.21
C SER A 82 -16.43 25.74 36.04
N VAL A 83 -15.75 26.09 34.95
CA VAL A 83 -14.42 25.60 34.65
C VAL A 83 -13.36 26.34 35.48
N ASP A 84 -12.46 25.56 36.08
CA ASP A 84 -11.23 26.04 36.73
C ASP A 84 -10.07 25.70 35.80
N LEU A 85 -9.53 26.70 35.14
CA LEU A 85 -8.40 26.48 34.24
C LEU A 85 -7.10 26.63 35.06
N PRO A 86 -6.23 25.61 35.07
CA PRO A 86 -4.91 25.73 35.68
C PRO A 86 -4.14 26.89 35.06
N GLU A 87 -3.36 27.63 35.88
CA GLU A 87 -2.63 28.85 35.47
C GLU A 87 -1.74 28.61 34.22
N HIS A 88 -1.21 27.43 34.03
CA HIS A 88 -0.37 27.10 32.88
C HIS A 88 -1.14 27.07 31.54
N TYR A 89 -2.48 26.95 31.54
CA TYR A 89 -3.32 27.12 30.34
C TYR A 89 -3.62 28.61 30.03
N LEU A 90 -3.46 29.47 31.02
CA LEU A 90 -3.66 30.93 30.88
C LEU A 90 -2.39 31.64 30.37
N ALA A 91 -1.22 30.97 30.47
CA ALA A 91 -0.03 31.45 29.77
C ALA A 91 -0.31 31.37 28.25
N GLN A 92 -0.38 32.50 27.59
CA GLN A 92 -0.58 32.60 26.16
C GLN A 92 0.42 31.67 25.48
N VAL A 93 -0.07 30.53 24.97
CA VAL A 93 0.66 29.79 23.95
C VAL A 93 0.86 30.80 22.83
N PRO A 94 2.10 31.22 22.49
CA PRO A 94 2.29 32.09 21.34
C PRO A 94 1.55 31.42 20.19
N SER A 95 0.68 32.17 19.53
CA SER A 95 0.07 31.75 18.29
C SER A 95 1.24 31.31 17.40
N GLN A 96 1.55 30.01 17.42
CA GLN A 96 2.39 29.46 16.38
C GLN A 96 1.61 29.75 15.11
N THR A 97 2.05 30.76 14.39
CA THR A 97 1.70 30.89 12.98
C THR A 97 2.02 29.52 12.41
N ARG A 98 0.99 28.68 12.28
CA ARG A 98 1.12 27.45 11.51
C ARG A 98 1.61 27.93 10.16
N GLU A 99 2.88 27.71 9.89
CA GLU A 99 3.36 27.82 8.52
C GLU A 99 2.33 27.09 7.68
N PRO A 100 1.79 27.70 6.63
CA PRO A 100 0.84 27.02 5.77
C PRO A 100 1.52 25.71 5.38
N TYR A 101 0.87 24.59 5.69
CA TYR A 101 1.33 23.26 5.30
C TYR A 101 1.54 23.33 3.78
N ALA A 102 2.79 23.55 3.38
CA ALA A 102 3.16 23.44 1.99
C ALA A 102 2.91 21.98 1.64
N PRO A 103 1.96 21.67 0.74
CA PRO A 103 1.75 20.30 0.34
C PRO A 103 3.10 19.82 -0.19
N THR A 104 3.70 18.85 0.51
CA THR A 104 4.84 18.11 -0.03
C THR A 104 4.34 17.54 -1.34
N VAL A 105 4.82 18.10 -2.45
CA VAL A 105 4.54 17.56 -3.77
C VAL A 105 5.14 16.17 -3.76
N GLU A 106 4.29 15.16 -3.50
CA GLU A 106 4.73 13.77 -3.60
C GLU A 106 5.31 13.58 -5.00
N PRO A 107 6.52 13.01 -5.11
CA PRO A 107 7.12 12.80 -6.41
C PRO A 107 6.14 11.98 -7.25
N ASN A 108 5.82 12.47 -8.44
CA ASN A 108 4.93 11.77 -9.36
C ASN A 108 5.52 10.39 -9.66
N ILE A 109 5.00 9.37 -8.98
CA ILE A 109 5.46 7.97 -9.12
C ILE A 109 5.25 7.39 -10.53
N ASN A 110 4.52 8.10 -11.38
CA ASN A 110 4.23 7.71 -12.76
C ASN A 110 5.23 8.29 -13.78
N LYS A 111 6.36 8.87 -13.34
CA LYS A 111 7.43 9.31 -14.23
C LYS A 111 8.00 8.13 -15.01
N ALA A 112 8.59 8.45 -16.17
CA ALA A 112 9.21 7.45 -17.04
C ALA A 112 10.20 6.54 -16.28
N PHE A 113 10.24 5.30 -16.63
CA PHE A 113 11.05 4.23 -16.03
C PHE A 113 10.80 3.91 -14.54
N ALA A 114 9.73 4.43 -13.94
CA ALA A 114 9.37 4.07 -12.57
C ALA A 114 9.09 2.55 -12.46
N PRO A 115 9.83 1.79 -11.60
CA PRO A 115 9.65 0.36 -11.51
C PRO A 115 8.27 -0.03 -11.00
N GLY A 116 7.68 -1.05 -11.63
CA GLY A 116 6.41 -1.63 -11.21
C GLY A 116 5.15 -0.83 -11.57
N VAL A 117 5.24 0.15 -12.47
CA VAL A 117 4.09 0.90 -13.00
C VAL A 117 3.65 0.30 -14.34
N PRO A 118 2.41 -0.21 -14.47
CA PRO A 118 1.90 -0.75 -15.71
C PRO A 118 1.53 0.34 -16.73
N ASP A 119 1.33 -0.05 -17.99
CA ASP A 119 0.84 0.83 -19.05
C ASP A 119 -0.67 1.03 -18.90
N LEU A 120 -1.06 2.21 -18.47
CA LEU A 120 -2.46 2.57 -18.29
C LEU A 120 -3.13 3.04 -19.58
N SER A 121 -2.36 3.43 -20.61
CA SER A 121 -2.93 3.91 -21.90
C SER A 121 -3.72 2.83 -22.63
N LEU A 122 -3.36 1.57 -22.43
CA LEU A 122 -3.96 0.41 -23.07
C LEU A 122 -5.03 -0.28 -22.22
N PHE A 123 -5.28 0.22 -21.02
CA PHE A 123 -6.30 -0.34 -20.13
C PHE A 123 -7.71 -0.07 -20.66
N PRO A 124 -8.63 -1.05 -20.64
CA PRO A 124 -9.98 -0.90 -21.21
C PRO A 124 -10.92 -0.11 -20.27
N TYR A 125 -10.67 1.18 -20.06
CA TYR A 125 -11.39 2.05 -19.11
C TYR A 125 -12.90 2.02 -19.28
N ALA A 126 -13.40 2.12 -20.53
CA ALA A 126 -14.83 2.16 -20.80
C ALA A 126 -15.55 0.85 -20.38
N LYS A 127 -14.86 -0.29 -20.51
CA LYS A 127 -15.39 -1.58 -20.02
C LYS A 127 -15.36 -1.63 -18.49
N TRP A 128 -14.25 -1.25 -17.87
CA TRP A 128 -14.10 -1.23 -16.42
C TRP A 128 -15.14 -0.30 -15.77
N GLN A 129 -15.33 0.89 -16.29
CA GLN A 129 -16.31 1.85 -15.80
C GLN A 129 -17.74 1.28 -15.84
N ARG A 130 -18.13 0.60 -16.94
CA ARG A 130 -19.45 -0.06 -17.04
C ARG A 130 -19.62 -1.17 -15.98
N LEU A 131 -18.58 -1.95 -15.71
CA LEU A 131 -18.63 -2.98 -14.67
C LEU A 131 -18.76 -2.38 -13.28
N LEU A 132 -18.03 -1.32 -12.96
CA LEU A 132 -18.20 -0.59 -11.71
C LEU A 132 -19.64 -0.07 -11.56
N GLN A 133 -20.19 0.57 -12.58
CA GLN A 133 -21.56 1.09 -12.56
C GLN A 133 -22.62 -0.01 -12.36
N ARG A 134 -22.41 -1.21 -12.90
CA ARG A 134 -23.31 -2.37 -12.70
C ARG A 134 -23.48 -2.72 -11.23
N HIS A 135 -22.43 -2.53 -10.43
CA HIS A 135 -22.38 -2.93 -9.02
C HIS A 135 -22.53 -1.76 -8.03
N VAL A 136 -22.85 -0.55 -8.49
CA VAL A 136 -23.18 0.58 -7.61
C VAL A 136 -24.64 0.48 -7.19
N SER A 137 -24.90 -0.21 -6.10
CA SER A 137 -26.21 -0.27 -5.44
C SER A 137 -26.07 0.04 -3.95
N ARG A 138 -27.19 0.34 -3.27
CA ARG A 138 -27.18 0.61 -1.82
C ARG A 138 -26.58 -0.54 -1.02
N ASP A 139 -26.90 -1.78 -1.39
CA ASP A 139 -26.41 -2.98 -0.71
C ASP A 139 -24.89 -3.17 -0.84
N PHE A 140 -24.30 -2.80 -1.99
CA PHE A 140 -22.86 -2.84 -2.17
C PHE A 140 -22.14 -1.71 -1.44
N ILE A 141 -22.77 -0.53 -1.36
CA ILE A 141 -22.19 0.64 -0.67
C ILE A 141 -22.26 0.46 0.86
N ALA A 142 -23.27 -0.24 1.37
CA ALA A 142 -23.45 -0.46 2.81
C ALA A 142 -22.27 -1.21 3.46
N GLY A 143 -21.49 -2.00 2.71
CA GLY A 143 -20.36 -2.78 3.25
C GLY A 143 -20.80 -3.95 4.13
N ASN A 144 -19.91 -4.42 5.01
CA ASN A 144 -20.13 -5.50 5.99
C ASN A 144 -20.63 -6.82 5.37
N ARG A 145 -20.09 -7.20 4.21
CA ARG A 145 -20.53 -8.42 3.53
C ARG A 145 -19.75 -9.66 3.95
N SER A 146 -18.44 -9.65 3.73
CA SER A 146 -17.58 -10.79 4.05
C SER A 146 -16.14 -10.34 4.25
N VAL A 147 -15.58 -10.64 5.40
CA VAL A 147 -14.16 -10.43 5.68
C VAL A 147 -13.29 -11.21 4.69
N GLN A 148 -13.70 -12.42 4.28
CA GLN A 148 -12.96 -13.22 3.31
C GLN A 148 -12.95 -12.61 1.90
N GLY A 149 -13.94 -11.77 1.58
CA GLY A 149 -14.13 -11.15 0.28
C GLY A 149 -15.28 -11.79 -0.52
N ASP A 150 -15.60 -11.15 -1.65
CA ASP A 150 -16.71 -11.52 -2.52
C ASP A 150 -16.59 -12.98 -3.02
N SER A 151 -17.67 -13.75 -2.91
CA SER A 151 -17.69 -15.16 -3.28
C SER A 151 -17.46 -15.38 -4.77
N ASN A 152 -18.08 -14.55 -5.62
CA ASN A 152 -17.92 -14.67 -7.08
C ASN A 152 -16.49 -14.35 -7.49
N LEU A 153 -15.87 -13.35 -6.85
CA LEU A 153 -14.47 -13.02 -7.10
C LEU A 153 -13.56 -14.18 -6.69
N ARG A 154 -13.80 -14.81 -5.55
CA ARG A 154 -12.99 -15.97 -5.11
C ARG A 154 -13.11 -17.16 -6.06
N HIS A 155 -14.31 -17.45 -6.60
CA HIS A 155 -14.50 -18.45 -7.64
C HIS A 155 -13.76 -18.09 -8.93
N ALA A 156 -13.93 -16.86 -9.40
CA ALA A 156 -13.25 -16.38 -10.61
C ALA A 156 -11.72 -16.43 -10.49
N ILE A 157 -11.16 -16.10 -9.31
CA ILE A 157 -9.73 -16.21 -9.03
C ILE A 157 -9.29 -17.69 -9.00
N SER A 158 -10.06 -18.58 -8.38
CA SER A 158 -9.74 -20.02 -8.33
C SER A 158 -9.60 -20.60 -9.75
N ASP A 159 -10.57 -20.32 -10.61
CA ASP A 159 -10.57 -20.78 -12.02
C ASP A 159 -9.42 -20.16 -12.82
N TYR A 160 -9.18 -18.86 -12.63
CA TYR A 160 -8.07 -18.18 -13.27
C TYR A 160 -6.71 -18.76 -12.87
N LEU A 161 -6.48 -18.99 -11.59
CA LEU A 161 -5.23 -19.52 -11.05
C LEU A 161 -5.00 -20.98 -11.48
N SER A 162 -6.03 -21.80 -11.46
CA SER A 162 -5.95 -23.19 -11.93
C SER A 162 -5.51 -23.27 -13.38
N SER A 163 -6.09 -22.43 -14.24
CA SER A 163 -5.79 -22.43 -15.68
C SER A 163 -4.48 -21.75 -16.05
N SER A 164 -4.08 -20.69 -15.34
CA SER A 164 -2.92 -19.85 -15.71
C SER A 164 -1.64 -20.22 -14.95
N ARG A 165 -1.74 -20.68 -13.70
CA ARG A 165 -0.61 -20.91 -12.78
C ARG A 165 -0.55 -22.31 -12.21
N SER A 166 -1.52 -23.16 -12.56
CA SER A 166 -1.70 -24.52 -11.99
C SER A 166 -1.82 -24.52 -10.46
N VAL A 167 -2.24 -23.41 -9.86
CA VAL A 167 -2.50 -23.35 -8.41
C VAL A 167 -3.65 -24.27 -8.05
N VAL A 168 -3.45 -25.10 -7.04
CA VAL A 168 -4.46 -26.03 -6.54
C VAL A 168 -5.14 -25.42 -5.34
N CYS A 169 -6.29 -24.78 -5.55
CA CYS A 169 -7.05 -24.17 -4.46
C CYS A 169 -8.55 -24.21 -4.73
N THR A 170 -9.33 -24.27 -3.65
CA THR A 170 -10.78 -24.02 -3.66
C THR A 170 -11.06 -22.56 -3.35
N PRO A 171 -12.22 -22.00 -3.74
CA PRO A 171 -12.59 -20.63 -3.38
C PRO A 171 -12.61 -20.38 -1.85
N SER A 172 -12.81 -21.41 -1.03
CA SER A 172 -12.74 -21.35 0.44
C SER A 172 -11.35 -21.03 0.98
N ARG A 173 -10.30 -21.35 0.24
CA ARG A 173 -8.90 -21.11 0.60
C ARG A 173 -8.37 -19.73 0.16
N ILE A 174 -9.17 -18.98 -0.58
CA ILE A 174 -8.81 -17.66 -1.11
C ILE A 174 -9.33 -16.55 -0.19
N ILE A 175 -8.46 -15.62 0.19
CA ILE A 175 -8.78 -14.44 0.98
C ILE A 175 -8.46 -13.20 0.14
N ILE A 176 -9.45 -12.36 -0.13
CA ILE A 176 -9.25 -11.11 -0.87
C ILE A 176 -8.62 -10.07 0.06
N THR A 177 -7.64 -9.34 -0.44
CA THR A 177 -6.85 -8.38 0.33
C THR A 177 -6.74 -7.04 -0.39
N SER A 178 -6.33 -6.00 0.34
CA SER A 178 -6.03 -4.67 -0.21
C SER A 178 -4.65 -4.61 -0.89
N GLY A 179 -4.42 -5.56 -1.82
CA GLY A 179 -3.17 -5.76 -2.54
C GLY A 179 -2.18 -6.68 -1.80
N ALA A 180 -1.06 -6.98 -2.45
CA ALA A 180 -0.05 -7.93 -1.95
C ALA A 180 0.52 -7.57 -0.57
N GLN A 181 0.65 -6.28 -0.23
CA GLN A 181 1.18 -5.88 1.09
C GLN A 181 0.33 -6.38 2.24
N GLN A 182 -0.99 -6.25 2.17
CA GLN A 182 -1.89 -6.79 3.19
C GLN A 182 -1.85 -8.32 3.19
N ALA A 183 -1.80 -8.96 2.02
CA ALA A 183 -1.67 -10.41 1.92
C ALA A 183 -0.40 -10.91 2.62
N MET A 184 0.74 -10.24 2.42
CA MET A 184 2.00 -10.57 3.10
C MET A 184 1.91 -10.41 4.63
N ILE A 185 1.33 -9.31 5.11
CA ILE A 185 1.16 -9.07 6.55
C ILE A 185 0.28 -10.17 7.17
N ILE A 186 -0.85 -10.49 6.53
CA ILE A 186 -1.73 -11.57 7.00
C ILE A 186 -1.01 -12.91 6.97
N ALA A 187 -0.29 -13.23 5.89
CA ALA A 187 0.50 -14.46 5.78
C ALA A 187 1.51 -14.58 6.93
N LEU A 188 2.33 -13.55 7.15
CA LEU A 188 3.33 -13.53 8.23
C LEU A 188 2.68 -13.73 9.61
N MET A 189 1.65 -12.94 9.94
CA MET A 189 0.98 -13.00 11.25
C MET A 189 0.20 -14.30 11.48
N SER A 190 -0.19 -15.00 10.41
CA SER A 190 -0.92 -16.26 10.53
C SER A 190 -0.04 -17.45 10.91
N VAL A 191 1.25 -17.41 10.57
CA VAL A 191 2.16 -18.55 10.71
C VAL A 191 3.39 -18.27 11.58
N LEU A 192 3.67 -17.01 11.92
CA LEU A 192 4.86 -16.58 12.66
C LEU A 192 4.50 -15.75 13.89
N LYS A 193 5.46 -15.62 14.79
CA LYS A 193 5.44 -14.79 15.99
C LYS A 193 6.52 -13.70 15.91
N PRO A 194 6.42 -12.63 16.70
CA PRO A 194 7.53 -11.69 16.86
C PRO A 194 8.83 -12.42 17.22
N SER A 195 9.93 -11.98 16.64
CA SER A 195 11.28 -12.57 16.75
C SER A 195 11.51 -13.87 15.97
N ASP A 196 10.50 -14.46 15.33
CA ASP A 196 10.74 -15.57 14.41
C ASP A 196 11.60 -15.10 13.22
N GLN A 197 12.44 -16.01 12.74
CA GLN A 197 13.39 -15.74 11.65
C GLN A 197 12.76 -16.05 10.31
N VAL A 198 12.92 -15.12 9.36
CA VAL A 198 12.41 -15.25 7.99
C VAL A 198 13.58 -15.13 7.01
N LEU A 199 13.83 -16.20 6.27
CA LEU A 199 14.77 -16.21 5.15
C LEU A 199 14.17 -15.44 3.98
N MET A 200 14.86 -14.42 3.49
CA MET A 200 14.37 -13.54 2.43
C MET A 200 15.46 -13.23 1.41
N GLU A 201 15.11 -13.30 0.13
CA GLU A 201 15.97 -12.93 -1.00
C GLU A 201 16.67 -11.58 -0.78
N ASN A 202 17.97 -11.52 -1.09
CA ASN A 202 18.81 -10.31 -1.00
C ASN A 202 19.73 -10.19 -2.24
N PRO A 203 19.52 -9.20 -3.13
CA PRO A 203 18.49 -8.18 -3.10
C PRO A 203 17.07 -8.78 -3.24
N GLY A 204 16.09 -8.13 -2.61
CA GLY A 204 14.70 -8.60 -2.57
C GLY A 204 13.68 -7.49 -2.41
N TYR A 205 12.41 -7.85 -2.33
CA TYR A 205 11.30 -6.89 -2.32
C TYR A 205 11.28 -6.03 -1.05
N ALA A 206 11.57 -4.74 -1.20
CA ALA A 206 11.74 -3.81 -0.07
C ALA A 206 10.49 -3.67 0.83
N GLN A 207 9.28 -3.87 0.30
CA GLN A 207 8.07 -3.79 1.13
C GLN A 207 7.93 -5.01 2.05
N MET A 208 8.40 -6.21 1.63
CA MET A 208 8.45 -7.37 2.52
C MET A 208 9.38 -7.12 3.70
N ARG A 209 10.59 -6.56 3.45
CA ARG A 209 11.51 -6.14 4.50
C ARG A 209 10.86 -5.17 5.51
N LYS A 210 10.11 -4.17 5.00
CA LYS A 210 9.37 -3.24 5.86
C LYS A 210 8.30 -3.94 6.69
N SER A 211 7.61 -4.95 6.11
CA SER A 211 6.62 -5.74 6.83
C SER A 211 7.24 -6.57 7.95
N LEU A 212 8.40 -7.20 7.71
CA LEU A 212 9.15 -7.94 8.73
C LEU A 212 9.56 -7.03 9.89
N ASN A 213 10.11 -5.84 9.59
CA ASN A 213 10.49 -4.86 10.59
C ASN A 213 9.27 -4.38 11.41
N LEU A 214 8.14 -4.10 10.75
CA LEU A 214 6.90 -3.66 11.41
C LEU A 214 6.38 -4.72 12.39
N LEU A 215 6.53 -5.99 12.04
CA LEU A 215 6.07 -7.12 12.85
C LEU A 215 7.14 -7.63 13.85
N ASN A 216 8.28 -6.94 13.98
CA ASN A 216 9.41 -7.34 14.82
C ASN A 216 9.91 -8.77 14.52
N MET A 217 9.92 -9.18 13.26
CA MET A 217 10.48 -10.45 12.80
C MET A 217 11.94 -10.28 12.41
N GLN A 218 12.73 -11.33 12.56
CA GLN A 218 14.16 -11.32 12.23
C GLN A 218 14.35 -11.68 10.76
N LEU A 219 15.05 -10.81 10.02
CA LEU A 219 15.35 -11.06 8.62
C LEU A 219 16.70 -11.78 8.50
N GLU A 220 16.71 -12.96 7.88
CA GLU A 220 17.91 -13.67 7.44
C GLU A 220 18.08 -13.47 5.93
N PRO A 221 19.18 -12.87 5.45
CA PRO A 221 19.36 -12.59 4.04
C PRO A 221 19.76 -13.84 3.25
N LEU A 222 19.00 -14.19 2.23
CA LEU A 222 19.30 -15.22 1.25
C LEU A 222 19.92 -14.57 0.00
N ILE A 223 21.21 -14.76 -0.21
CA ILE A 223 21.93 -14.11 -1.28
C ILE A 223 21.47 -14.61 -2.65
N VAL A 224 21.04 -13.69 -3.51
CA VAL A 224 20.63 -13.98 -4.89
C VAL A 224 21.81 -13.72 -5.82
N GLN A 225 22.30 -14.79 -6.43
CA GLN A 225 23.36 -14.70 -7.42
C GLN A 225 22.80 -14.27 -8.78
N GLU A 226 23.58 -13.53 -9.56
CA GLU A 226 23.17 -12.89 -10.81
C GLU A 226 22.55 -13.87 -11.83
N LYS A 227 23.08 -15.08 -11.95
CA LYS A 227 22.65 -16.05 -12.97
C LYS A 227 21.88 -17.24 -12.40
N SER A 228 22.28 -17.71 -11.23
CA SER A 228 21.76 -18.95 -10.63
C SER A 228 20.60 -18.73 -9.65
N GLY A 229 20.32 -17.48 -9.28
CA GLY A 229 19.35 -17.16 -8.24
C GLY A 229 19.85 -17.52 -6.83
N PRO A 230 18.95 -17.79 -5.87
CA PRO A 230 19.32 -18.17 -4.53
C PRO A 230 19.89 -19.59 -4.45
N SER A 231 20.82 -19.81 -3.52
CA SER A 231 21.40 -21.13 -3.25
C SER A 231 20.37 -22.04 -2.53
N ILE A 232 20.09 -23.19 -3.13
CA ILE A 232 19.21 -24.18 -2.49
C ILE A 232 19.85 -24.78 -1.24
N ALA A 233 21.19 -24.94 -1.22
CA ALA A 233 21.90 -25.42 -0.05
C ALA A 233 21.74 -24.44 1.14
N ASP A 234 21.78 -23.13 0.90
CA ASP A 234 21.59 -22.13 1.96
C ASP A 234 20.15 -22.19 2.49
N ILE A 235 19.16 -22.39 1.63
CA ILE A 235 17.76 -22.56 2.02
C ILE A 235 17.58 -23.81 2.89
N THR A 236 18.10 -24.93 2.43
CA THR A 236 17.90 -26.23 3.11
C THR A 236 18.67 -26.37 4.41
N SER A 237 19.73 -25.60 4.60
CA SER A 237 20.50 -25.52 5.86
C SER A 237 19.98 -24.48 6.84
N SER A 238 19.06 -23.59 6.44
CA SER A 238 18.54 -22.51 7.29
C SER A 238 17.58 -23.04 8.36
N GLU A 239 17.69 -22.50 9.57
CA GLU A 239 16.78 -22.74 10.70
C GLU A 239 15.58 -21.78 10.73
N ALA A 240 15.45 -20.90 9.74
CA ALA A 240 14.37 -19.93 9.64
C ALA A 240 12.99 -20.63 9.65
N GLN A 241 12.01 -19.99 10.28
CA GLN A 241 10.65 -20.50 10.40
C GLN A 241 9.86 -20.35 9.10
N ALA A 242 10.25 -19.37 8.27
CA ALA A 242 9.64 -19.14 6.96
C ALA A 242 10.68 -18.69 5.93
N LEU A 243 10.36 -18.99 4.67
CA LEU A 243 11.05 -18.51 3.48
C LEU A 243 10.10 -17.63 2.65
N TYR A 244 10.51 -16.41 2.35
CA TYR A 244 9.82 -15.56 1.37
C TYR A 244 10.63 -15.46 0.09
N LEU A 245 9.99 -15.70 -1.05
CA LEU A 245 10.63 -15.64 -2.35
C LEU A 245 9.67 -15.27 -3.50
N THR A 246 10.25 -14.81 -4.61
CA THR A 246 9.58 -14.48 -5.87
C THR A 246 10.06 -15.43 -6.99
N PRO A 247 9.65 -16.72 -6.97
CA PRO A 247 10.33 -17.81 -7.67
C PRO A 247 10.16 -17.81 -9.20
N SER A 248 9.16 -17.09 -9.70
CA SER A 248 8.84 -17.04 -11.13
C SER A 248 9.56 -15.90 -11.88
N ASN A 249 9.90 -14.85 -11.17
CA ASN A 249 10.66 -13.70 -11.64
C ASN A 249 11.22 -13.00 -10.41
N GLN A 250 12.41 -13.40 -9.97
CA GLN A 250 13.01 -12.91 -8.74
C GLN A 250 13.17 -11.38 -8.77
N TYR A 251 12.60 -10.70 -7.79
CA TYR A 251 12.65 -9.24 -7.75
C TYR A 251 13.80 -8.73 -6.89
N PRO A 252 14.72 -7.90 -7.44
CA PRO A 252 14.67 -7.30 -8.77
C PRO A 252 15.61 -7.93 -9.80
N MET A 253 16.31 -9.03 -9.49
CA MET A 253 17.38 -9.59 -10.34
C MET A 253 16.86 -10.33 -11.58
N GLY A 254 15.59 -10.74 -11.59
CA GLY A 254 14.96 -11.40 -12.72
C GLY A 254 15.32 -12.88 -12.88
N THR A 255 15.99 -13.51 -11.92
CA THR A 255 16.29 -14.95 -11.98
C THR A 255 15.03 -15.78 -11.73
N THR A 256 15.05 -17.06 -12.15
CA THR A 256 13.91 -17.96 -12.01
C THR A 256 14.36 -19.29 -11.42
N LEU A 257 13.61 -19.82 -10.46
CA LEU A 257 13.82 -21.16 -9.94
C LEU A 257 13.28 -22.20 -10.92
N ASN A 258 14.09 -23.22 -11.25
CA ASN A 258 13.65 -24.35 -12.02
C ASN A 258 12.78 -25.32 -11.20
N THR A 259 12.21 -26.34 -11.84
CA THR A 259 11.29 -27.28 -11.18
C THR A 259 11.97 -28.08 -10.06
N GLU A 260 13.20 -28.54 -10.25
CA GLU A 260 13.96 -29.28 -9.24
C GLU A 260 14.22 -28.41 -7.99
N GLN A 261 14.66 -27.20 -8.19
CA GLN A 261 14.88 -26.25 -7.08
C GLN A 261 13.59 -26.00 -6.30
N ARG A 262 12.46 -25.81 -6.99
CA ARG A 262 11.15 -25.63 -6.35
C ARG A 262 10.72 -26.85 -5.54
N LEU A 263 10.91 -28.05 -6.06
CA LEU A 263 10.60 -29.31 -5.37
C LEU A 263 11.46 -29.47 -4.11
N ASN A 264 12.75 -29.20 -4.19
CA ASN A 264 13.66 -29.26 -3.03
C ASN A 264 13.23 -28.30 -1.91
N ILE A 265 12.77 -27.10 -2.26
CA ILE A 265 12.25 -26.13 -1.27
C ILE A 265 10.92 -26.60 -0.66
N ILE A 266 10.02 -27.12 -1.45
CA ILE A 266 8.73 -27.65 -0.96
C ILE A 266 8.98 -28.81 0.00
N GLU A 267 9.88 -29.73 -0.36
CA GLU A 267 10.24 -30.87 0.48
C GLU A 267 10.89 -30.44 1.79
N TRP A 268 11.83 -29.46 1.73
CA TRP A 268 12.44 -28.86 2.93
C TRP A 268 11.37 -28.26 3.85
N ALA A 269 10.42 -27.50 3.30
CA ALA A 269 9.35 -26.88 4.07
C ALA A 269 8.45 -27.92 4.75
N HIS A 270 8.08 -28.97 4.02
CA HIS A 270 7.23 -30.05 4.52
C HIS A 270 7.93 -30.83 5.64
N GLN A 271 9.15 -31.33 5.40
CA GLN A 271 9.91 -32.15 6.35
C GLN A 271 10.25 -31.39 7.65
N ASN A 272 10.66 -30.12 7.53
CA ASN A 272 11.08 -29.31 8.68
C ASN A 272 9.94 -28.49 9.30
N LYS A 273 8.70 -28.66 8.81
CA LYS A 273 7.51 -27.89 9.25
C LYS A 273 7.72 -26.38 9.14
N ARG A 274 8.45 -25.92 8.10
CA ARG A 274 8.70 -24.53 7.78
C ARG A 274 7.65 -24.01 6.81
N TRP A 275 7.54 -22.69 6.67
CA TRP A 275 6.58 -22.07 5.78
C TRP A 275 7.25 -21.49 4.55
N VAL A 276 6.59 -21.57 3.40
CA VAL A 276 6.96 -20.87 2.18
C VAL A 276 5.90 -19.84 1.86
N ILE A 277 6.32 -18.61 1.67
CA ILE A 277 5.48 -17.51 1.17
C ILE A 277 5.93 -17.21 -0.25
N GLU A 278 5.18 -17.69 -1.22
CA GLU A 278 5.40 -17.45 -2.65
C GLU A 278 4.70 -16.16 -3.06
N ASP A 279 5.46 -15.14 -3.47
CA ASP A 279 4.92 -13.91 -4.02
C ASP A 279 4.99 -13.91 -5.55
N ASP A 280 3.83 -13.93 -6.18
CA ASP A 280 3.67 -14.03 -7.63
C ASP A 280 3.08 -12.73 -8.19
N TYR A 281 3.94 -11.75 -8.44
CA TYR A 281 3.55 -10.35 -8.70
C TYR A 281 3.38 -10.00 -10.18
N ASP A 282 4.06 -10.68 -11.13
CA ASP A 282 4.04 -10.35 -12.57
C ASP A 282 4.32 -11.53 -13.51
N SER A 283 4.11 -12.74 -13.06
CA SER A 283 4.40 -13.99 -13.80
C SER A 283 3.63 -14.13 -15.11
N GLU A 284 2.56 -13.38 -15.30
CA GLU A 284 1.81 -13.31 -16.56
C GLU A 284 2.65 -12.75 -17.71
N PHE A 285 3.70 -11.98 -17.40
CA PHE A 285 4.54 -11.27 -18.36
C PHE A 285 5.88 -11.98 -18.61
N GLN A 286 5.82 -13.29 -18.88
CA GLN A 286 6.96 -14.05 -19.41
C GLN A 286 7.02 -13.92 -20.93
N PHE A 287 8.20 -13.56 -21.48
CA PHE A 287 8.38 -13.29 -22.90
C PHE A 287 9.11 -14.39 -23.65
N ALA A 288 9.94 -15.17 -22.95
CA ALA A 288 10.74 -16.25 -23.54
C ALA A 288 9.95 -17.57 -23.67
N HIS A 289 9.07 -17.86 -22.72
CA HIS A 289 8.31 -19.11 -22.64
C HIS A 289 6.94 -18.93 -21.98
N ARG A 290 6.20 -20.03 -21.76
CA ARG A 290 4.97 -20.01 -20.97
C ARG A 290 5.29 -19.77 -19.49
N PRO A 291 4.38 -19.14 -18.72
CA PRO A 291 4.54 -19.01 -17.27
C PRO A 291 4.83 -20.36 -16.61
N TYR A 292 5.74 -20.35 -15.64
CA TYR A 292 6.03 -21.55 -14.85
C TYR A 292 4.83 -21.95 -13.98
N THR A 293 4.72 -23.24 -13.68
CA THR A 293 3.83 -23.71 -12.61
C THR A 293 4.26 -23.09 -11.29
N SER A 294 3.32 -22.55 -10.50
CA SER A 294 3.64 -22.01 -9.17
C SER A 294 4.19 -23.07 -8.22
N MET A 295 4.89 -22.66 -7.17
CA MET A 295 5.31 -23.59 -6.11
C MET A 295 4.10 -24.19 -5.40
N GLN A 296 3.07 -23.38 -5.11
CA GLN A 296 1.82 -23.86 -4.55
C GLN A 296 1.16 -24.93 -5.44
N GLY A 297 1.16 -24.75 -6.76
CA GLY A 297 0.63 -25.71 -7.70
C GLY A 297 1.42 -27.01 -7.75
N LEU A 298 2.76 -26.94 -7.67
CA LEU A 298 3.62 -28.12 -7.54
C LEU A 298 3.38 -28.84 -6.22
N ALA A 299 3.35 -28.11 -5.11
CA ALA A 299 3.10 -28.62 -3.77
C ALA A 299 1.74 -29.33 -3.68
N GLY A 300 0.69 -28.73 -4.27
CA GLY A 300 -0.65 -29.34 -4.32
C GLY A 300 -0.69 -30.63 -5.10
N LYS A 301 0.10 -30.78 -6.17
CA LYS A 301 0.17 -32.03 -6.97
C LYS A 301 0.85 -33.18 -6.25
N ILE A 302 1.77 -32.89 -5.33
CA ILE A 302 2.49 -33.91 -4.54
C ILE A 302 1.95 -34.07 -3.11
N GLY A 303 0.88 -33.35 -2.75
CA GLY A 303 0.24 -33.40 -1.43
C GLY A 303 0.98 -32.71 -0.30
N HIS A 304 1.86 -31.73 -0.62
CA HIS A 304 2.68 -30.98 0.33
C HIS A 304 2.31 -29.47 0.37
N ASP A 305 1.05 -29.11 0.05
CA ASP A 305 0.58 -27.71 0.00
C ASP A 305 0.14 -27.16 1.36
N ASP A 306 0.27 -27.94 2.41
CA ASP A 306 -0.01 -27.54 3.78
C ASP A 306 0.99 -26.54 4.37
N ARG A 307 2.09 -26.27 3.67
CA ARG A 307 3.18 -25.36 4.08
C ARG A 307 3.46 -24.23 3.10
N VAL A 308 2.65 -24.08 2.05
CA VAL A 308 2.86 -23.05 1.02
C VAL A 308 1.71 -22.06 1.03
N LEU A 309 2.03 -20.79 1.29
CA LEU A 309 1.12 -19.65 1.13
C LEU A 309 1.45 -18.96 -0.20
N TYR A 310 0.42 -18.64 -0.98
CA TYR A 310 0.58 -17.98 -2.26
C TYR A 310 -0.04 -16.60 -2.25
N VAL A 311 0.77 -15.58 -2.55
CA VAL A 311 0.37 -14.17 -2.63
C VAL A 311 0.23 -13.78 -4.09
N GLY A 312 -0.90 -13.19 -4.45
CA GLY A 312 -1.13 -12.65 -5.78
C GLY A 312 -1.71 -11.24 -5.75
N SER A 313 -1.55 -10.52 -6.85
CA SER A 313 -2.01 -9.14 -6.97
C SER A 313 -2.43 -8.80 -8.39
N PHE A 314 -3.48 -7.99 -8.52
CA PHE A 314 -3.91 -7.44 -9.81
C PHE A 314 -3.21 -6.13 -10.18
N SER A 315 -2.31 -5.62 -9.33
CA SER A 315 -1.68 -4.31 -9.53
C SER A 315 -0.85 -4.21 -10.82
N LYS A 316 -0.22 -5.31 -11.26
CA LYS A 316 0.62 -5.31 -12.47
C LYS A 316 -0.15 -5.66 -13.73
N VAL A 317 -1.17 -6.50 -13.58
CA VAL A 317 -2.01 -6.93 -14.71
C VAL A 317 -3.16 -5.96 -15.01
N MET A 318 -3.49 -5.07 -14.07
CA MET A 318 -4.49 -4.01 -14.25
C MET A 318 -3.89 -2.63 -13.98
N PHE A 319 -3.98 -2.16 -12.74
CA PHE A 319 -3.43 -0.86 -12.31
C PHE A 319 -3.19 -0.81 -10.80
N ASN A 320 -2.16 -0.07 -10.37
CA ASN A 320 -1.75 -0.01 -8.97
C ASN A 320 -2.84 0.55 -8.02
N GLY A 321 -3.68 1.47 -8.51
CA GLY A 321 -4.77 2.08 -7.74
C GLY A 321 -5.97 1.16 -7.49
N LEU A 322 -6.03 -0.02 -8.10
CA LEU A 322 -7.09 -1.01 -7.86
C LEU A 322 -7.13 -1.49 -6.42
N ARG A 323 -5.95 -1.63 -5.81
CA ARG A 323 -5.76 -2.10 -4.44
C ARG A 323 -6.50 -3.39 -4.12
N LEU A 324 -6.49 -4.33 -5.05
CA LEU A 324 -6.97 -5.70 -4.85
C LEU A 324 -5.83 -6.70 -5.07
N GLY A 325 -5.73 -7.63 -4.15
CA GLY A 325 -4.87 -8.80 -4.18
C GLY A 325 -5.57 -9.96 -3.50
N TYR A 326 -4.88 -11.06 -3.36
CA TYR A 326 -5.41 -12.25 -2.72
C TYR A 326 -4.29 -13.08 -2.09
N LEU A 327 -4.69 -13.84 -1.10
CA LEU A 327 -3.85 -14.81 -0.40
C LEU A 327 -4.52 -16.18 -0.51
N VAL A 328 -3.79 -17.20 -0.99
CA VAL A 328 -4.21 -18.59 -0.98
C VAL A 328 -3.48 -19.29 0.16
N VAL A 329 -4.23 -19.92 1.05
CA VAL A 329 -3.69 -20.57 2.25
C VAL A 329 -4.18 -22.02 2.37
N PRO A 330 -3.49 -22.87 3.13
CA PRO A 330 -4.04 -24.14 3.59
C PRO A 330 -5.38 -23.94 4.33
N GLU A 331 -6.32 -24.86 4.17
CA GLU A 331 -7.68 -24.70 4.70
C GLU A 331 -7.70 -24.46 6.21
N GLY A 332 -6.85 -25.14 6.96
CA GLY A 332 -6.73 -24.98 8.41
C GLY A 332 -6.25 -23.58 8.87
N LEU A 333 -5.65 -22.78 7.99
CA LEU A 333 -5.23 -21.41 8.31
C LEU A 333 -6.30 -20.34 8.01
N VAL A 334 -7.33 -20.69 7.24
CA VAL A 334 -8.36 -19.71 6.84
C VAL A 334 -8.97 -18.97 8.03
N PRO A 335 -9.43 -19.65 9.11
CA PRO A 335 -10.01 -18.96 10.25
C PRO A 335 -9.06 -17.93 10.87
N ARG A 336 -7.78 -18.33 11.06
CA ARG A 336 -6.75 -17.44 11.64
C ARG A 336 -6.47 -16.23 10.75
N CYS A 337 -6.39 -16.43 9.44
CA CYS A 337 -6.19 -15.33 8.49
C CYS A 337 -7.38 -14.35 8.50
N LEU A 338 -8.60 -14.85 8.65
CA LEU A 338 -9.80 -14.02 8.73
C LEU A 338 -9.85 -13.20 10.01
N GLU A 339 -9.50 -13.76 11.17
CA GLU A 339 -9.36 -13.02 12.43
C GLU A 339 -8.37 -11.86 12.29
N ILE A 340 -7.19 -12.12 11.70
CA ILE A 340 -6.16 -11.12 11.47
C ILE A 340 -6.66 -10.03 10.51
N LYS A 341 -7.29 -10.43 9.40
CA LYS A 341 -7.81 -9.47 8.43
C LYS A 341 -8.91 -8.60 9.02
N ASP A 342 -9.82 -9.18 9.78
CA ASP A 342 -10.90 -8.45 10.44
C ASP A 342 -10.35 -7.39 11.40
N ALA A 343 -9.37 -7.77 12.23
CA ALA A 343 -8.69 -6.85 13.12
C ALA A 343 -7.92 -5.72 12.41
N LEU A 344 -7.38 -5.97 11.20
CA LEU A 344 -6.60 -4.98 10.44
C LEU A 344 -7.48 -4.02 9.64
N SER A 345 -8.58 -4.49 9.05
CA SER A 345 -9.31 -3.69 8.05
C SER A 345 -10.77 -4.09 7.80
N GLY A 346 -11.25 -5.17 8.36
CA GLY A 346 -12.57 -5.71 8.03
C GLY A 346 -12.69 -6.18 6.57
N ASP A 347 -13.84 -5.92 5.96
CA ASP A 347 -14.09 -6.26 4.56
C ASP A 347 -13.44 -5.26 3.58
N SER A 348 -13.19 -5.72 2.37
CA SER A 348 -12.67 -4.89 1.27
C SER A 348 -13.83 -4.31 0.43
N PRO A 349 -13.65 -3.21 -0.33
CA PRO A 349 -14.72 -2.58 -1.10
C PRO A 349 -15.47 -3.56 -2.02
N SER A 350 -16.74 -3.84 -1.72
CA SER A 350 -17.52 -4.92 -2.34
C SER A 350 -17.80 -4.66 -3.83
N HIS A 351 -18.12 -3.42 -4.21
CA HIS A 351 -18.44 -3.06 -5.59
C HIS A 351 -17.25 -3.24 -6.54
N THR A 352 -16.04 -2.92 -6.07
CA THR A 352 -14.81 -3.13 -6.85
C THR A 352 -14.49 -4.62 -7.00
N GLN A 353 -14.75 -5.42 -5.96
CA GLN A 353 -14.58 -6.86 -6.02
C GLN A 353 -15.54 -7.50 -7.03
N ALA A 354 -16.82 -7.12 -6.99
CA ALA A 354 -17.83 -7.63 -7.92
C ALA A 354 -17.52 -7.22 -9.38
N ALA A 355 -17.08 -5.99 -9.61
CA ALA A 355 -16.64 -5.54 -10.93
C ALA A 355 -15.43 -6.34 -11.44
N LEU A 356 -14.47 -6.67 -10.56
CA LEU A 356 -13.32 -7.49 -10.92
C LEU A 356 -13.74 -8.95 -11.21
N ALA A 357 -14.67 -9.50 -10.44
CA ALA A 357 -15.23 -10.83 -10.72
C ALA A 357 -15.81 -10.91 -12.13
N ASP A 358 -16.67 -9.96 -12.52
CA ASP A 358 -17.22 -9.89 -13.87
C ASP A 358 -16.12 -9.70 -14.93
N PHE A 359 -15.11 -8.86 -14.66
CA PHE A 359 -13.99 -8.63 -15.59
C PHE A 359 -13.20 -9.91 -15.85
N ILE A 360 -13.05 -10.77 -14.85
CA ILE A 360 -12.42 -12.09 -15.01
C ILE A 360 -13.35 -13.05 -15.74
N LEU A 361 -14.60 -13.20 -15.29
CA LEU A 361 -15.56 -14.17 -15.81
C LEU A 361 -15.97 -13.89 -17.27
N GLU A 362 -16.09 -12.63 -17.66
CA GLU A 362 -16.36 -12.22 -19.04
C GLU A 362 -15.11 -12.38 -19.95
N GLY A 363 -13.97 -12.80 -19.39
CA GLY A 363 -12.71 -13.06 -20.11
C GLY A 363 -11.93 -11.79 -20.49
N ASP A 364 -12.33 -10.62 -19.98
CA ASP A 364 -11.68 -9.34 -20.26
C ASP A 364 -10.27 -9.28 -19.69
N LEU A 365 -10.05 -9.85 -18.49
CA LEU A 365 -8.73 -9.95 -17.88
C LEU A 365 -7.75 -10.72 -18.76
N LEU A 366 -8.13 -11.89 -19.24
CA LEU A 366 -7.25 -12.70 -20.09
C LEU A 366 -6.96 -12.03 -21.45
N ARG A 367 -7.96 -11.35 -22.03
CA ARG A 367 -7.77 -10.55 -23.26
C ARG A 367 -6.77 -9.43 -23.03
N HIS A 368 -6.92 -8.73 -21.92
CA HIS A 368 -6.03 -7.65 -21.51
C HIS A 368 -4.60 -8.16 -21.27
N ILE A 369 -4.41 -9.20 -20.48
CA ILE A 369 -3.09 -9.82 -20.21
C ILE A 369 -2.40 -10.23 -21.54
N ARG A 370 -3.11 -10.87 -22.47
CA ARG A 370 -2.55 -11.28 -23.78
C ARG A 370 -2.10 -10.07 -24.61
N LYS A 371 -2.88 -8.98 -24.58
CA LYS A 371 -2.51 -7.71 -25.25
C LYS A 371 -1.26 -7.12 -24.60
N MET A 372 -1.26 -6.98 -23.27
CA MET A 372 -0.15 -6.39 -22.53
C MET A 372 1.14 -7.19 -22.64
N ARG A 373 1.06 -8.54 -22.63
CA ARG A 373 2.24 -9.39 -22.83
C ARG A 373 2.94 -9.10 -24.16
N ARG A 374 2.19 -8.91 -25.23
CA ARG A 374 2.75 -8.54 -26.56
C ARG A 374 3.38 -7.15 -26.53
N THR A 375 2.69 -6.19 -25.96
CA THR A 375 3.18 -4.82 -25.84
C THR A 375 4.45 -4.75 -24.97
N TYR A 376 4.45 -5.40 -23.82
CA TYR A 376 5.61 -5.40 -22.92
C TYR A 376 6.81 -6.15 -23.51
N LYS A 377 6.58 -7.20 -24.31
CA LYS A 377 7.66 -7.85 -25.07
C LYS A 377 8.31 -6.88 -26.07
N MET A 378 7.53 -6.09 -26.80
CA MET A 378 8.06 -5.06 -27.70
C MET A 378 8.84 -3.99 -26.95
N LYS A 379 8.30 -3.50 -25.83
CA LYS A 379 8.98 -2.51 -24.98
C LYS A 379 10.28 -3.05 -24.40
N TYR A 380 10.26 -4.31 -23.92
CA TYR A 380 11.47 -4.99 -23.42
C TYR A 380 12.56 -5.03 -24.50
N ASN A 381 12.24 -5.50 -25.70
CA ASN A 381 13.22 -5.57 -26.79
C ASN A 381 13.78 -4.18 -27.13
N ALA A 382 12.92 -3.18 -27.28
CA ALA A 382 13.36 -1.80 -27.53
C ALA A 382 14.25 -1.26 -26.39
N MET A 383 13.95 -1.63 -25.15
CA MET A 383 14.74 -1.25 -23.98
C MET A 383 16.15 -1.86 -24.04
N ILE A 384 16.26 -3.17 -24.35
CA ILE A 384 17.55 -3.86 -24.48
C ILE A 384 18.37 -3.25 -25.62
N GLU A 385 17.79 -3.11 -26.81
CA GLU A 385 18.44 -2.52 -27.97
C GLU A 385 18.94 -1.09 -27.71
N ALA A 386 18.13 -0.28 -27.03
CA ALA A 386 18.52 1.09 -26.67
C ALA A 386 19.66 1.11 -25.66
N ILE A 387 19.63 0.27 -24.64
CA ILE A 387 20.71 0.18 -23.62
C ILE A 387 22.01 -0.28 -24.28
N GLU A 388 21.99 -1.37 -25.04
CA GLU A 388 23.18 -1.91 -25.71
C GLU A 388 23.84 -0.88 -26.63
N ARG A 389 23.04 -0.21 -27.47
CA ARG A 389 23.53 0.81 -28.40
C ARG A 389 24.09 2.04 -27.68
N THR A 390 23.40 2.52 -26.65
CA THR A 390 23.71 3.83 -26.03
C THR A 390 24.89 3.73 -25.06
N PHE A 391 25.00 2.62 -24.32
CA PHE A 391 26.04 2.45 -23.32
C PHE A 391 27.26 1.65 -23.80
N ASP A 392 27.21 1.10 -25.01
CA ASP A 392 28.34 0.41 -25.68
C ASP A 392 29.08 -0.60 -24.76
N GLY A 393 28.27 -1.48 -24.12
CA GLY A 393 28.78 -2.54 -23.22
C GLY A 393 29.17 -2.07 -21.80
N ARG A 394 29.21 -0.77 -21.51
CA ARG A 394 29.51 -0.25 -20.17
C ARG A 394 28.40 -0.60 -19.16
N VAL A 395 27.17 -0.70 -19.61
CA VAL A 395 25.99 -1.09 -18.81
C VAL A 395 25.44 -2.40 -19.38
N GLN A 396 25.32 -3.42 -18.54
CA GLN A 396 24.85 -4.75 -18.93
C GLN A 396 23.47 -5.03 -18.31
N VAL A 397 22.56 -5.60 -19.10
CA VAL A 397 21.27 -6.09 -18.57
C VAL A 397 21.47 -7.48 -17.98
N ILE A 398 21.09 -7.66 -16.71
CA ILE A 398 21.26 -8.92 -15.98
C ILE A 398 19.94 -9.66 -15.74
N SER A 399 18.80 -8.99 -15.85
CA SER A 399 17.47 -9.59 -15.67
C SER A 399 17.03 -10.40 -16.90
N GLN A 400 16.25 -11.45 -16.68
CA GLN A 400 15.65 -12.26 -17.75
C GLN A 400 14.52 -11.51 -18.47
N PRO A 401 14.11 -11.97 -19.69
CA PRO A 401 13.00 -11.36 -20.43
C PRO A 401 11.65 -11.66 -19.79
N ALA A 402 11.34 -10.93 -18.74
CA ALA A 402 10.10 -11.07 -17.96
C ALA A 402 9.72 -9.78 -17.22
N GLY A 403 8.46 -9.68 -16.80
CA GLY A 403 7.97 -8.62 -15.94
C GLY A 403 7.86 -7.26 -16.63
N LEU A 404 7.99 -6.19 -15.82
CA LEU A 404 7.80 -4.81 -16.21
C LEU A 404 9.06 -3.95 -16.01
N HIS A 405 10.21 -4.56 -15.73
CA HIS A 405 11.47 -3.87 -15.47
C HIS A 405 12.66 -4.62 -16.06
N VAL A 406 13.76 -3.92 -16.22
CA VAL A 406 15.07 -4.49 -16.43
C VAL A 406 15.98 -4.08 -15.27
N THR A 407 16.88 -4.97 -14.89
CA THR A 407 17.96 -4.68 -13.95
C THR A 407 19.26 -4.62 -14.71
N VAL A 408 19.98 -3.53 -14.51
CA VAL A 408 21.26 -3.29 -15.16
C VAL A 408 22.38 -3.25 -14.15
N LYS A 409 23.62 -3.61 -14.59
CA LYS A 409 24.85 -3.51 -13.82
C LYS A 409 25.95 -2.81 -14.59
N TRP A 410 26.90 -2.23 -13.86
CA TRP A 410 28.18 -1.70 -14.36
C TRP A 410 29.25 -1.75 -13.26
N GLU A 411 30.50 -1.79 -13.64
CA GLU A 411 31.60 -1.95 -12.69
C GLU A 411 32.32 -0.62 -12.39
N GLU A 412 32.51 0.23 -13.40
CA GLU A 412 33.24 1.49 -13.29
C GLU A 412 32.36 2.69 -13.66
N GLY A 413 32.64 3.84 -13.07
CA GLY A 413 31.98 5.11 -13.39
C GLY A 413 31.12 5.66 -12.24
N ILE A 414 29.93 6.09 -12.55
CA ILE A 414 29.04 6.74 -11.59
C ILE A 414 28.48 5.75 -10.54
N ARG A 415 28.38 6.21 -9.29
CA ARG A 415 27.67 5.43 -8.26
C ARG A 415 26.18 5.39 -8.54
N GLU A 416 25.53 4.27 -8.21
CA GLU A 416 24.13 4.02 -8.52
C GLU A 416 23.16 5.03 -7.89
N GLU A 417 23.43 5.50 -6.67
CA GLU A 417 22.61 6.52 -6.01
C GLU A 417 22.67 7.84 -6.78
N LEU A 418 23.88 8.28 -7.15
CA LEU A 418 24.09 9.53 -7.87
C LEU A 418 23.46 9.50 -9.28
N TRP A 419 23.54 8.35 -9.97
CA TRP A 419 22.84 8.20 -11.25
C TRP A 419 21.32 8.32 -11.10
N CYS A 420 20.75 7.71 -10.07
CA CYS A 420 19.32 7.81 -9.78
C CYS A 420 18.89 9.24 -9.42
N GLU A 421 19.69 9.98 -8.66
CA GLU A 421 19.44 11.38 -8.32
C GLU A 421 19.43 12.27 -9.57
N ARG A 422 20.45 12.16 -10.42
CA ARG A 422 20.55 12.92 -11.68
C ARG A 422 19.43 12.53 -12.67
N ALA A 423 19.06 11.26 -12.73
CA ALA A 423 17.92 10.81 -13.54
C ALA A 423 16.61 11.46 -13.10
N LEU A 424 16.43 11.63 -11.78
CA LEU A 424 15.24 12.28 -11.23
C LEU A 424 15.15 13.76 -11.65
N GLU A 425 16.27 14.48 -11.73
CA GLU A 425 16.34 15.87 -12.25
C GLU A 425 15.88 15.95 -13.70
N LEU A 426 16.14 14.90 -14.48
CA LEU A 426 15.66 14.77 -15.87
C LEU A 426 14.19 14.36 -15.98
N GLY A 427 13.49 14.15 -14.85
CA GLY A 427 12.12 13.64 -14.81
C GLY A 427 12.00 12.14 -15.05
N ILE A 428 13.10 11.39 -14.88
CA ILE A 428 13.15 9.92 -15.03
C ILE A 428 13.34 9.31 -13.64
N ILE A 429 12.58 8.25 -13.32
CA ILE A 429 12.73 7.51 -12.07
C ILE A 429 13.37 6.15 -12.35
N ILE A 430 14.58 5.97 -11.87
CA ILE A 430 15.22 4.66 -11.74
C ILE A 430 15.55 4.43 -10.27
N ARG A 431 15.76 3.18 -9.86
CA ARG A 431 16.08 2.88 -8.47
C ARG A 431 17.42 2.19 -8.34
N PRO A 432 18.26 2.62 -7.39
CA PRO A 432 19.54 1.95 -7.15
C PRO A 432 19.27 0.53 -6.63
N LEU A 433 20.12 -0.42 -6.99
CA LEU A 433 19.97 -1.81 -6.53
C LEU A 433 20.12 -1.93 -5.00
N ALA A 434 20.95 -1.07 -4.40
CA ALA A 434 21.10 -0.96 -2.95
C ALA A 434 19.78 -0.69 -2.19
N TYR A 435 18.77 -0.10 -2.84
CA TYR A 435 17.43 0.07 -2.25
C TYR A 435 16.77 -1.27 -1.89
N TYR A 436 17.12 -2.33 -2.62
CA TYR A 436 16.56 -3.67 -2.46
C TYR A 436 17.43 -4.58 -1.59
N GLU A 437 18.61 -4.13 -1.18
CA GLU A 437 19.55 -4.88 -0.36
C GLU A 437 19.30 -4.68 1.15
N ASN A 438 19.53 -5.73 1.92
CA ASN A 438 19.43 -5.73 3.37
C ASN A 438 20.77 -5.39 4.05
N ARG A 439 21.88 -5.68 3.38
CA ARG A 439 23.22 -5.31 3.80
C ARG A 439 23.88 -4.50 2.67
N LYS A 440 24.44 -3.36 3.00
CA LYS A 440 25.31 -2.63 2.08
C LYS A 440 26.66 -3.32 2.04
N GLY A 441 27.18 -3.59 0.84
CA GLY A 441 28.61 -3.63 0.68
C GLY A 441 29.29 -4.91 0.21
N ASP A 442 28.58 -5.96 -0.18
CA ASP A 442 29.25 -7.17 -0.69
C ASP A 442 29.42 -7.17 -2.23
N ARG A 443 28.87 -6.15 -2.93
CA ARG A 443 29.03 -6.01 -4.38
C ARG A 443 30.20 -5.08 -4.73
N SER A 444 31.04 -5.53 -5.67
CA SER A 444 32.09 -4.70 -6.29
C SER A 444 31.58 -3.90 -7.51
N TRP A 445 30.31 -4.02 -7.86
CA TRP A 445 29.67 -3.40 -9.02
C TRP A 445 28.40 -2.63 -8.61
N HIS A 446 27.95 -1.73 -9.48
CA HIS A 446 26.76 -0.92 -9.30
C HIS A 446 25.59 -1.48 -10.09
N GLY A 447 24.37 -1.22 -9.64
CA GLY A 447 23.17 -1.67 -10.34
C GLY A 447 21.98 -0.71 -10.20
N ALA A 448 21.09 -0.75 -11.19
CA ALA A 448 19.86 0.00 -11.17
C ALA A 448 18.69 -0.79 -11.78
N VAL A 449 17.49 -0.49 -11.31
CA VAL A 449 16.23 -1.09 -11.78
C VAL A 449 15.44 -0.03 -12.54
N LEU A 450 15.12 -0.32 -13.79
CA LEU A 450 14.39 0.53 -14.71
C LEU A 450 13.07 -0.14 -15.12
N GLY A 451 11.93 0.49 -14.80
CA GLY A 451 10.62 0.02 -15.25
C GLY A 451 10.31 0.51 -16.66
N PHE A 452 9.85 -0.35 -17.54
CA PHE A 452 9.45 0.05 -18.90
C PHE A 452 7.93 0.04 -19.12
N GLY A 453 7.17 -0.42 -18.14
CA GLY A 453 5.73 -0.59 -18.27
C GLY A 453 5.01 0.70 -18.70
N ASN A 454 5.28 1.80 -18.03
CA ASN A 454 4.61 3.09 -18.22
C ASN A 454 5.24 3.99 -19.29
N VAL A 455 6.24 3.52 -20.02
CA VAL A 455 6.92 4.30 -21.07
C VAL A 455 6.30 3.98 -22.44
N PRO A 456 5.87 4.96 -23.24
CA PRO A 456 5.50 4.72 -24.64
C PRO A 456 6.65 4.08 -25.42
N LEU A 457 6.33 3.15 -26.32
CA LEU A 457 7.34 2.40 -27.08
C LEU A 457 8.27 3.33 -27.88
N GLU A 458 7.70 4.35 -28.49
CA GLU A 458 8.39 5.37 -29.29
C GLU A 458 9.32 6.28 -28.48
N ASP A 459 9.12 6.36 -27.17
CA ASP A 459 9.92 7.22 -26.30
C ASP A 459 11.10 6.51 -25.64
N ILE A 460 11.14 5.17 -25.64
CA ILE A 460 12.17 4.38 -24.94
C ILE A 460 13.58 4.79 -25.37
N ASP A 461 13.81 4.82 -26.66
CA ASP A 461 15.13 5.17 -27.21
C ASP A 461 15.59 6.58 -26.80
N ARG A 462 14.72 7.56 -26.98
CA ARG A 462 14.97 8.95 -26.62
C ARG A 462 15.27 9.11 -25.12
N LEU A 463 14.54 8.39 -24.27
CA LEU A 463 14.69 8.48 -22.82
C LEU A 463 15.94 7.75 -22.32
N ILE A 464 16.35 6.64 -22.95
CA ILE A 464 17.63 5.96 -22.64
C ILE A 464 18.81 6.86 -23.05
N ASN A 465 18.75 7.47 -24.24
CA ASN A 465 19.78 8.43 -24.64
C ASN A 465 19.87 9.62 -23.67
N LYS A 466 18.73 10.14 -23.20
CA LYS A 466 18.68 11.19 -22.19
C LYS A 466 19.29 10.74 -20.86
N LEU A 467 19.01 9.51 -20.43
CA LEU A 467 19.55 8.93 -19.20
C LEU A 467 21.07 8.75 -19.25
N ALA A 468 21.62 8.45 -20.43
CA ALA A 468 23.06 8.31 -20.63
C ALA A 468 23.83 9.63 -20.52
N THR A 469 23.18 10.79 -20.71
CA THR A 469 23.86 12.09 -20.57
C THR A 469 24.28 12.41 -19.13
N VAL A 470 23.74 11.67 -18.16
CA VAL A 470 24.00 11.84 -16.72
C VAL A 470 24.62 10.61 -16.06
N PHE A 471 25.06 9.64 -16.87
CA PHE A 471 25.74 8.42 -16.45
C PHE A 471 27.24 8.62 -16.22
#